data_b711b2fbaf4c7215c23271a6612bec2b
#
_entry.id   b711b2fbaf4c7215c23271a6612bec2b
#
_cell.length_a   1.000
_cell.length_b   1.000
_cell.length_c   1.000
_cell.angle_alpha   90.00
_cell.angle_beta   90.00
_cell.angle_gamma   90.00
#
_symmetry.space_group_name_H-M   'P 1'
#
loop_
_entity.id
_entity.type
_entity.pdbx_description
1 polymer ?
#
loop_
_entity_poly.entity_id
_entity_poly.type
_entity_poly.pdbx_seq_one_letter_code
_entity_poly.pdbx_strand_id
1 'polypeptide(L)'
;MDPFFQTPPQTGNRFHTDPTLRLALQWRLPEAVFQAASPALENMGRLAADIMPPLAEQAENNPPRHLPYDAWGRRVDRVEVDESWLELVRLGQRQGLVSLPHEDPYGVHTRIVQAGLINLYDPVSAVADCPLVMTDGATCLLKEHDPELAKQYVPRLTAREQAWTSGQWMTEREGGSDVGRSATIARPGDGGTWHLFGSKWFTSATTADMALALARPEGAGGGSRGLSLFLLELRQADGGWNGLTVRRLKDKLGTRALPTAELDLAGARAVPVGGLGDGVRKLTGLLGVARYWAAIGGLAGVGHLLALARDYAGKREVFSRCLADHPIHREWLARIASVYDAMVVLNLETAWQLGRAEHGEDGTLARLFTSLGKLACARQGVWAASELLESFGGAGYVE
;
A
#
# COMPACT_ATOMS: atom_id res chain seq x y z
N MET A 1 -17.20 22.20 -39.29
CA MET A 1 -16.87 20.83 -38.84
C MET A 1 -16.48 20.94 -37.40
N ASP A 2 -17.18 20.27 -36.52
CA ASP A 2 -16.72 20.15 -35.15
C ASP A 2 -15.37 19.44 -35.14
N PRO A 3 -14.40 19.90 -34.33
CA PRO A 3 -13.14 19.20 -34.19
C PRO A 3 -13.41 17.77 -33.71
N PHE A 4 -12.56 16.84 -34.12
CA PHE A 4 -12.63 15.47 -33.57
C PHE A 4 -12.53 15.53 -32.06
N PHE A 5 -13.55 15.09 -31.38
CA PHE A 5 -13.62 15.10 -29.93
C PHE A 5 -14.12 13.75 -29.42
N GLN A 6 -13.30 13.09 -28.60
CA GLN A 6 -13.65 11.84 -27.94
C GLN A 6 -13.97 12.13 -26.47
N THR A 7 -15.17 11.77 -26.03
CA THR A 7 -15.52 11.87 -24.60
C THR A 7 -14.60 10.97 -23.77
N PRO A 8 -13.92 11.49 -22.75
CA PRO A 8 -13.06 10.68 -21.88
C PRO A 8 -13.81 9.50 -21.27
N PRO A 9 -13.14 8.36 -21.11
CA PRO A 9 -13.74 7.21 -20.43
C PRO A 9 -13.92 7.49 -18.94
N GLN A 10 -14.95 6.87 -18.37
CA GLN A 10 -15.29 6.99 -16.94
C GLN A 10 -15.59 5.62 -16.34
N THR A 11 -15.18 5.39 -15.11
CA THR A 11 -15.48 4.13 -14.41
C THR A 11 -16.83 4.15 -13.69
N GLY A 12 -17.30 5.36 -13.30
CA GLY A 12 -18.37 5.50 -12.33
C GLY A 12 -18.03 4.87 -10.98
N ASN A 13 -19.03 4.71 -10.12
CA ASN A 13 -18.86 4.02 -8.84
C ASN A 13 -18.68 2.50 -9.09
N ARG A 14 -17.47 2.00 -8.99
CA ARG A 14 -17.12 0.60 -9.25
C ARG A 14 -17.80 -0.41 -8.32
N PHE A 15 -18.26 -0.02 -7.16
CA PHE A 15 -19.09 -0.90 -6.32
C PHE A 15 -20.41 -1.27 -7.02
N HIS A 16 -20.91 -0.43 -7.94
CA HIS A 16 -22.11 -0.69 -8.74
C HIS A 16 -21.78 -1.17 -10.16
N THR A 17 -20.74 -0.59 -10.79
CA THR A 17 -20.42 -0.84 -12.20
C THR A 17 -19.50 -2.04 -12.41
N ASP A 18 -18.88 -2.58 -11.35
CA ASP A 18 -18.05 -3.79 -11.39
C ASP A 18 -18.84 -4.99 -10.84
N PRO A 19 -19.52 -5.76 -11.70
CA PRO A 19 -20.34 -6.88 -11.25
C PRO A 19 -19.51 -8.00 -10.60
N THR A 20 -18.27 -8.18 -11.04
CA THR A 20 -17.39 -9.23 -10.51
C THR A 20 -17.07 -8.98 -9.05
N LEU A 21 -16.60 -7.77 -8.72
CA LEU A 21 -16.29 -7.39 -7.35
C LEU A 21 -17.52 -7.53 -6.45
N ARG A 22 -18.66 -6.99 -6.87
CA ARG A 22 -19.89 -7.00 -6.08
C ARG A 22 -20.42 -8.41 -5.85
N LEU A 23 -20.52 -9.22 -6.90
CA LEU A 23 -21.00 -10.61 -6.79
C LEU A 23 -20.07 -11.48 -5.95
N ALA A 24 -18.76 -11.30 -6.08
CA ALA A 24 -17.78 -12.04 -5.30
C ALA A 24 -17.86 -11.67 -3.80
N LEU A 25 -18.06 -10.40 -3.45
CA LEU A 25 -18.29 -9.96 -2.08
C LEU A 25 -19.60 -10.54 -1.52
N GLN A 26 -20.70 -10.51 -2.30
CA GLN A 26 -21.99 -11.11 -1.90
C GLN A 26 -21.88 -12.62 -1.69
N TRP A 27 -21.14 -13.31 -2.54
CA TRP A 27 -20.92 -14.75 -2.43
C TRP A 27 -20.09 -15.11 -1.19
N ARG A 28 -19.10 -14.28 -0.86
CA ARG A 28 -18.11 -14.61 0.19
C ARG A 28 -18.50 -14.13 1.58
N LEU A 29 -19.32 -13.09 1.68
CA LEU A 29 -19.79 -12.53 2.95
C LEU A 29 -21.16 -13.10 3.34
N PRO A 30 -21.41 -13.39 4.63
CA PRO A 30 -22.77 -13.57 5.10
C PRO A 30 -23.64 -12.35 4.76
N GLU A 31 -24.91 -12.57 4.43
CA GLU A 31 -25.82 -11.48 3.99
C GLU A 31 -25.86 -10.31 4.99
N ALA A 32 -25.92 -10.59 6.29
CA ALA A 32 -25.91 -9.54 7.32
C ALA A 32 -24.62 -8.71 7.31
N VAL A 33 -23.46 -9.33 7.05
CA VAL A 33 -22.18 -8.62 6.95
C VAL A 33 -22.13 -7.81 5.66
N PHE A 34 -22.56 -8.37 4.53
CA PHE A 34 -22.61 -7.65 3.26
C PHE A 34 -23.49 -6.41 3.36
N GLN A 35 -24.68 -6.52 3.92
CA GLN A 35 -25.59 -5.38 4.13
C GLN A 35 -25.00 -4.33 5.06
N ALA A 36 -24.35 -4.73 6.15
CA ALA A 36 -23.72 -3.81 7.10
C ALA A 36 -22.52 -3.07 6.48
N ALA A 37 -21.74 -3.74 5.61
CA ALA A 37 -20.56 -3.17 4.96
C ALA A 37 -20.87 -2.35 3.70
N SER A 38 -22.01 -2.60 3.04
CA SER A 38 -22.39 -1.99 1.77
C SER A 38 -22.34 -0.46 1.77
N PRO A 39 -22.82 0.25 2.80
CA PRO A 39 -22.73 1.72 2.83
C PRO A 39 -21.29 2.26 2.77
N ALA A 40 -20.34 1.59 3.44
CA ALA A 40 -18.93 1.98 3.40
C ALA A 40 -18.30 1.70 2.03
N LEU A 41 -18.61 0.55 1.42
CA LEU A 41 -18.15 0.18 0.08
C LEU A 41 -18.72 1.14 -0.98
N GLU A 42 -20.00 1.47 -0.90
CA GLU A 42 -20.66 2.42 -1.79
C GLU A 42 -20.05 3.82 -1.69
N ASN A 43 -19.83 4.30 -0.46
CA ASN A 43 -19.18 5.59 -0.23
C ASN A 43 -17.74 5.60 -0.78
N MET A 44 -16.94 4.54 -0.54
CA MET A 44 -15.61 4.44 -1.10
C MET A 44 -15.64 4.46 -2.63
N GLY A 45 -16.56 3.72 -3.27
CA GLY A 45 -16.71 3.74 -4.71
C GLY A 45 -17.09 5.11 -5.27
N ARG A 46 -17.94 5.88 -4.56
CA ARG A 46 -18.26 7.28 -4.90
C ARG A 46 -17.04 8.19 -4.77
N LEU A 47 -16.29 8.08 -3.67
CA LEU A 47 -15.07 8.86 -3.47
C LEU A 47 -14.03 8.58 -4.56
N ALA A 48 -13.86 7.30 -4.93
CA ALA A 48 -12.96 6.87 -5.99
C ALA A 48 -13.38 7.32 -7.39
N ALA A 49 -14.69 7.51 -7.61
CA ALA A 49 -15.21 8.01 -8.90
C ALA A 49 -15.13 9.53 -9.02
N ASP A 50 -15.48 10.26 -7.95
CA ASP A 50 -15.79 11.69 -8.05
C ASP A 50 -14.75 12.61 -7.40
N ILE A 51 -14.07 12.13 -6.35
CA ILE A 51 -13.22 13.00 -5.49
C ILE A 51 -11.73 12.69 -5.67
N MET A 52 -11.35 11.43 -5.70
CA MET A 52 -9.94 11.04 -5.71
C MET A 52 -9.21 11.27 -7.04
N PRO A 53 -9.83 11.12 -8.24
CA PRO A 53 -9.10 11.26 -9.49
C PRO A 53 -8.38 12.60 -9.67
N PRO A 54 -8.99 13.78 -9.46
CA PRO A 54 -8.26 15.05 -9.58
C PRO A 54 -7.15 15.22 -8.53
N LEU A 55 -7.31 14.63 -7.32
CA LEU A 55 -6.26 14.63 -6.30
C LEU A 55 -5.09 13.74 -6.73
N ALA A 56 -5.36 12.57 -7.30
CA ALA A 56 -4.35 11.66 -7.79
C ALA A 56 -3.56 12.27 -8.97
N GLU A 57 -4.25 12.87 -9.93
CA GLU A 57 -3.64 13.58 -11.04
C GLU A 57 -2.70 14.70 -10.55
N GLN A 58 -3.17 15.54 -9.63
CA GLN A 58 -2.33 16.60 -9.06
C GLN A 58 -1.11 16.02 -8.33
N ALA A 59 -1.28 14.95 -7.54
CA ALA A 59 -0.19 14.32 -6.81
C ALA A 59 0.88 13.72 -7.75
N GLU A 60 0.47 13.07 -8.84
CA GLU A 60 1.39 12.50 -9.84
C GLU A 60 2.14 13.59 -10.62
N ASN A 61 1.49 14.74 -10.90
CA ASN A 61 2.10 15.88 -11.57
C ASN A 61 3.06 16.66 -10.67
N ASN A 62 2.97 16.50 -9.35
CA ASN A 62 3.81 17.18 -8.36
C ASN A 62 4.58 16.19 -7.47
N PRO A 63 5.56 15.46 -8.01
CA PRO A 63 6.31 14.46 -7.25
C PRO A 63 7.07 15.09 -6.08
N PRO A 64 7.35 14.32 -5.01
CA PRO A 64 8.04 14.80 -3.83
C PRO A 64 9.39 15.44 -4.14
N ARG A 65 9.74 16.48 -3.37
CA ARG A 65 11.02 17.19 -3.48
C ARG A 65 11.78 17.15 -2.17
N HIS A 66 13.09 16.99 -2.26
CA HIS A 66 14.00 17.08 -1.13
C HIS A 66 14.69 18.44 -1.12
N LEU A 67 14.53 19.19 -0.04
CA LEU A 67 15.23 20.44 0.23
C LEU A 67 16.23 20.19 1.37
N PRO A 68 17.52 19.94 1.04
CA PRO A 68 18.51 19.56 2.04
C PRO A 68 18.91 20.70 2.96
N TYR A 69 18.91 21.95 2.46
CA TYR A 69 19.37 23.12 3.19
C TYR A 69 18.33 24.24 3.17
N ASP A 70 18.31 25.05 4.23
CA ASP A 70 17.60 26.32 4.25
C ASP A 70 18.40 27.43 3.50
N ALA A 71 17.81 28.63 3.41
CA ALA A 71 18.42 29.78 2.74
C ALA A 71 19.77 30.23 3.36
N TRP A 72 20.08 29.80 4.58
CA TRP A 72 21.30 30.15 5.30
C TRP A 72 22.34 29.02 5.29
N GLY A 73 22.10 27.92 4.55
CA GLY A 73 23.01 26.78 4.43
C GLY A 73 22.93 25.80 5.61
N ARG A 74 21.94 25.96 6.52
CA ARG A 74 21.72 24.99 7.59
C ARG A 74 20.98 23.78 7.01
N ARG A 75 21.45 22.57 7.33
CA ARG A 75 20.81 21.33 6.89
C ARG A 75 19.46 21.14 7.59
N VAL A 76 18.41 20.97 6.81
CA VAL A 76 17.03 20.81 7.28
C VAL A 76 16.38 19.51 6.77
N ASP A 77 16.88 18.96 5.69
CA ASP A 77 16.38 17.73 5.04
C ASP A 77 14.84 17.71 4.93
N ARG A 78 14.24 18.82 4.49
CA ARG A 78 12.79 18.89 4.33
C ARG A 78 12.37 18.11 3.08
N VAL A 79 11.47 17.12 3.28
CA VAL A 79 10.80 16.40 2.20
C VAL A 79 9.42 17.00 2.03
N GLU A 80 9.19 17.63 0.89
CA GLU A 80 7.91 18.21 0.51
C GLU A 80 7.13 17.20 -0.34
N VAL A 81 5.88 16.97 0.00
CA VAL A 81 4.92 16.19 -0.78
C VAL A 81 3.71 17.07 -1.09
N ASP A 82 3.04 16.80 -2.21
CA ASP A 82 1.84 17.55 -2.58
C ASP A 82 0.71 17.32 -1.57
N GLU A 83 -0.04 18.38 -1.27
CA GLU A 83 -1.17 18.31 -0.32
C GLU A 83 -2.27 17.37 -0.79
N SER A 84 -2.46 17.23 -2.12
CA SER A 84 -3.41 16.27 -2.68
C SER A 84 -3.03 14.83 -2.34
N TRP A 85 -1.73 14.50 -2.34
CA TRP A 85 -1.26 13.18 -1.92
C TRP A 85 -1.51 12.95 -0.42
N LEU A 86 -1.25 13.95 0.43
CA LEU A 86 -1.54 13.86 1.86
C LEU A 86 -3.04 13.69 2.12
N GLU A 87 -3.89 14.38 1.33
CA GLU A 87 -5.34 14.23 1.45
C GLU A 87 -5.81 12.83 1.02
N LEU A 88 -5.21 12.22 0.00
CA LEU A 88 -5.48 10.82 -0.36
C LEU A 88 -5.13 9.87 0.80
N VAL A 89 -3.98 10.04 1.46
CA VAL A 89 -3.62 9.26 2.66
C VAL A 89 -4.68 9.43 3.75
N ARG A 90 -5.05 10.68 4.10
CA ARG A 90 -6.05 10.98 5.12
C ARG A 90 -7.41 10.39 4.77
N LEU A 91 -7.78 10.42 3.50
CA LEU A 91 -9.03 9.82 3.01
C LEU A 91 -9.04 8.32 3.27
N GLY A 92 -7.97 7.60 2.95
CA GLY A 92 -7.83 6.17 3.28
C GLY A 92 -7.94 5.90 4.79
N GLN A 93 -7.34 6.75 5.63
CA GLN A 93 -7.43 6.65 7.10
C GLN A 93 -8.88 6.87 7.57
N ARG A 94 -9.55 7.95 7.12
CA ARG A 94 -10.95 8.25 7.49
C ARG A 94 -11.91 7.14 7.08
N GLN A 95 -11.69 6.52 5.92
CA GLN A 95 -12.50 5.41 5.44
C GLN A 95 -12.15 4.07 6.11
N GLY A 96 -11.21 4.07 7.04
CA GLY A 96 -10.89 2.92 7.88
C GLY A 96 -10.04 1.85 7.22
N LEU A 97 -9.30 2.17 6.16
CA LEU A 97 -8.48 1.16 5.47
C LEU A 97 -7.46 0.50 6.40
N VAL A 98 -6.95 1.24 7.39
CA VAL A 98 -6.05 0.70 8.43
C VAL A 98 -6.83 0.27 9.67
N SER A 99 -7.78 1.06 10.13
CA SER A 99 -8.44 0.82 11.42
C SER A 99 -9.37 -0.39 11.41
N LEU A 100 -10.06 -0.65 10.31
CA LEU A 100 -11.12 -1.66 10.20
C LEU A 100 -10.70 -3.07 10.69
N PRO A 101 -9.57 -3.66 10.27
CA PRO A 101 -9.16 -4.97 10.76
C PRO A 101 -8.74 -4.98 12.23
N HIS A 102 -8.50 -3.81 12.83
CA HIS A 102 -8.13 -3.68 14.23
C HIS A 102 -9.30 -3.32 15.15
N GLU A 103 -10.36 -2.72 14.60
CA GLU A 103 -11.69 -2.55 15.20
C GLU A 103 -12.50 -3.85 15.16
N ASP A 104 -12.28 -4.64 14.12
CA ASP A 104 -12.82 -5.99 13.90
C ASP A 104 -14.35 -6.13 13.99
N PRO A 105 -15.12 -5.30 13.30
CA PRO A 105 -16.58 -5.30 13.44
C PRO A 105 -17.28 -6.52 12.82
N TYR A 106 -16.58 -7.29 11.96
CA TYR A 106 -17.16 -8.40 11.21
C TYR A 106 -16.47 -9.74 11.48
N GLY A 107 -15.62 -9.83 12.52
CA GLY A 107 -14.87 -11.02 12.88
C GLY A 107 -14.02 -11.52 11.69
N VAL A 108 -14.00 -12.80 11.48
CA VAL A 108 -13.20 -13.44 10.41
C VAL A 108 -13.45 -12.87 8.99
N HIS A 109 -14.54 -12.12 8.80
CA HIS A 109 -14.90 -11.50 7.52
C HIS A 109 -14.35 -10.08 7.34
N THR A 110 -13.78 -9.48 8.39
CA THR A 110 -13.33 -8.08 8.36
C THR A 110 -12.30 -7.83 7.27
N ARG A 111 -11.35 -8.75 7.05
CA ARG A 111 -10.36 -8.64 5.97
C ARG A 111 -10.98 -8.70 4.57
N ILE A 112 -12.11 -9.38 4.38
CA ILE A 112 -12.83 -9.40 3.10
C ILE A 112 -13.44 -8.03 2.80
N VAL A 113 -14.05 -7.40 3.80
CA VAL A 113 -14.60 -6.04 3.66
C VAL A 113 -13.47 -5.04 3.38
N GLN A 114 -12.35 -5.14 4.10
CA GLN A 114 -11.16 -4.32 3.84
C GLN A 114 -10.66 -4.51 2.41
N ALA A 115 -10.60 -5.76 1.89
CA ALA A 115 -10.20 -6.03 0.51
C ALA A 115 -11.09 -5.31 -0.51
N GLY A 116 -12.39 -5.27 -0.28
CA GLY A 116 -13.34 -4.51 -1.10
C GLY A 116 -13.06 -3.01 -1.09
N LEU A 117 -12.81 -2.44 0.10
CA LEU A 117 -12.48 -1.02 0.25
C LEU A 117 -11.15 -0.67 -0.45
N ILE A 118 -10.10 -1.49 -0.27
CA ILE A 118 -8.80 -1.29 -0.92
C ILE A 118 -8.94 -1.40 -2.45
N ASN A 119 -9.71 -2.38 -2.95
CA ASN A 119 -9.94 -2.54 -4.39
C ASN A 119 -10.56 -1.30 -5.05
N LEU A 120 -11.41 -0.60 -4.33
CA LEU A 120 -12.03 0.63 -4.82
C LEU A 120 -11.08 1.83 -4.71
N TYR A 121 -10.28 1.90 -3.63
CA TYR A 121 -9.39 3.02 -3.31
C TYR A 121 -8.09 3.04 -4.13
N ASP A 122 -7.39 1.90 -4.20
CA ASP A 122 -6.00 1.79 -4.65
C ASP A 122 -5.75 2.37 -6.06
N PRO A 123 -6.58 2.07 -7.09
CA PRO A 123 -6.31 2.50 -8.47
C PRO A 123 -6.23 4.01 -8.70
N VAL A 124 -6.82 4.78 -7.80
CA VAL A 124 -6.92 6.24 -7.88
C VAL A 124 -6.31 6.92 -6.65
N SER A 125 -5.36 6.25 -6.00
CA SER A 125 -4.72 6.71 -4.76
C SER A 125 -3.38 7.41 -4.97
N ALA A 126 -2.82 7.44 -6.19
CA ALA A 126 -1.46 7.90 -6.44
C ALA A 126 -0.43 7.26 -5.47
N VAL A 127 -0.61 5.96 -5.19
CA VAL A 127 0.24 5.18 -4.25
C VAL A 127 0.19 5.68 -2.79
N ALA A 128 -0.88 6.38 -2.40
CA ALA A 128 -1.13 6.75 -1.00
C ALA A 128 -1.50 5.54 -0.12
N ASP A 129 -1.80 4.40 -0.72
CA ASP A 129 -1.94 3.09 -0.05
C ASP A 129 -0.64 2.61 0.59
N CYS A 130 0.53 2.96 0.03
CA CYS A 130 1.82 2.48 0.51
C CYS A 130 2.11 2.78 2.00
N PRO A 131 1.98 4.01 2.55
CA PRO A 131 2.07 4.21 3.99
C PRO A 131 0.96 3.50 4.77
N LEU A 132 -0.24 3.33 4.20
CA LEU A 132 -1.35 2.65 4.87
C LEU A 132 -1.07 1.15 5.06
N VAL A 133 -0.55 0.48 4.04
CA VAL A 133 -0.18 -0.95 4.15
C VAL A 133 0.92 -1.18 5.17
N MET A 134 1.94 -0.29 5.21
CA MET A 134 3.01 -0.39 6.20
C MET A 134 2.48 -0.14 7.62
N THR A 135 1.49 0.73 7.77
CA THR A 135 0.83 1.03 9.04
C THR A 135 -0.04 -0.14 9.52
N ASP A 136 -0.83 -0.76 8.65
CA ASP A 136 -1.60 -1.98 8.97
C ASP A 136 -0.66 -3.11 9.41
N GLY A 137 0.41 -3.36 8.65
CA GLY A 137 1.41 -4.37 9.00
C GLY A 137 2.13 -4.08 10.32
N ALA A 138 2.49 -2.82 10.57
CA ALA A 138 3.13 -2.41 11.83
C ALA A 138 2.19 -2.61 13.02
N THR A 139 0.91 -2.31 12.86
CA THR A 139 -0.12 -2.50 13.88
C THR A 139 -0.28 -3.98 14.24
N CYS A 140 -0.38 -4.86 13.23
CA CYS A 140 -0.41 -6.31 13.45
C CYS A 140 0.82 -6.79 14.22
N LEU A 141 2.01 -6.37 13.78
CA LEU A 141 3.29 -6.77 14.36
C LEU A 141 3.42 -6.32 15.82
N LEU A 142 3.06 -5.08 16.14
CA LEU A 142 3.11 -4.58 17.51
C LEU A 142 2.14 -5.35 18.41
N LYS A 143 0.93 -5.60 17.98
CA LYS A 143 -0.07 -6.39 18.72
C LYS A 143 0.41 -7.81 19.02
N GLU A 144 1.13 -8.43 18.07
CA GLU A 144 1.62 -9.81 18.18
C GLU A 144 2.87 -9.91 19.08
N HIS A 145 3.81 -8.96 18.97
CA HIS A 145 5.15 -9.14 19.52
C HIS A 145 5.49 -8.20 20.67
N ASP A 146 4.77 -7.09 20.86
CA ASP A 146 5.07 -6.12 21.91
C ASP A 146 3.81 -5.40 22.42
N PRO A 147 3.07 -6.01 23.37
CA PRO A 147 1.84 -5.44 23.90
C PRO A 147 2.01 -4.06 24.56
N GLU A 148 3.17 -3.72 25.11
CA GLU A 148 3.41 -2.41 25.73
C GLU A 148 3.59 -1.32 24.67
N LEU A 149 4.38 -1.57 23.63
CA LEU A 149 4.45 -0.66 22.49
C LEU A 149 3.11 -0.59 21.76
N ALA A 150 2.38 -1.70 21.66
CA ALA A 150 1.05 -1.70 21.05
C ALA A 150 0.08 -0.76 21.78
N LYS A 151 0.05 -0.74 23.12
CA LYS A 151 -0.78 0.20 23.91
C LYS A 151 -0.46 1.67 23.58
N GLN A 152 0.82 1.96 23.33
CA GLN A 152 1.27 3.32 23.04
C GLN A 152 0.98 3.75 21.60
N TYR A 153 1.25 2.89 20.62
CA TYR A 153 1.28 3.26 19.20
C TYR A 153 0.02 2.87 18.43
N VAL A 154 -0.61 1.73 18.72
CA VAL A 154 -1.79 1.27 17.96
C VAL A 154 -2.92 2.30 17.95
N PRO A 155 -3.29 2.97 19.06
CA PRO A 155 -4.33 3.99 19.01
C PRO A 155 -4.04 5.15 18.06
N ARG A 156 -2.75 5.49 17.87
CA ARG A 156 -2.32 6.54 16.94
C ARG A 156 -2.32 6.04 15.49
N LEU A 157 -1.89 4.80 15.25
CA LEU A 157 -1.81 4.19 13.93
C LEU A 157 -3.19 3.85 13.36
N THR A 158 -4.16 3.53 14.21
CA THR A 158 -5.52 3.15 13.82
C THR A 158 -6.54 4.28 13.99
N ALA A 159 -6.12 5.50 14.35
CA ALA A 159 -7.00 6.64 14.37
C ALA A 159 -7.58 6.93 12.97
N ARG A 160 -8.80 7.44 12.91
CA ARG A 160 -9.41 7.85 11.63
C ARG A 160 -9.11 9.30 11.26
N GLU A 161 -8.75 10.10 12.26
CA GLU A 161 -8.32 11.50 12.09
C GLU A 161 -6.94 11.68 12.71
N GLN A 162 -6.09 12.45 12.04
CA GLN A 162 -4.72 12.71 12.50
C GLN A 162 -3.93 11.43 12.83
N ALA A 163 -4.22 10.36 12.08
CA ALA A 163 -3.57 9.08 12.31
C ALA A 163 -2.09 9.13 11.93
N TRP A 164 -1.29 8.44 12.70
CA TRP A 164 0.11 8.22 12.39
C TRP A 164 0.27 7.21 11.26
N THR A 165 1.36 7.37 10.51
CA THR A 165 1.80 6.41 9.50
C THR A 165 3.13 5.76 9.90
N SER A 166 3.37 4.56 9.37
CA SER A 166 4.61 3.80 9.60
C SER A 166 5.39 3.61 8.31
N GLY A 167 6.70 3.82 8.37
CA GLY A 167 7.65 3.33 7.38
C GLY A 167 8.10 1.89 7.69
N GLN A 168 8.70 1.23 6.69
CA GLN A 168 9.24 -0.13 6.81
C GLN A 168 10.61 -0.19 6.13
N TRP A 169 11.70 -0.13 6.94
CA TRP A 169 13.06 0.13 6.46
C TRP A 169 13.99 -1.05 6.71
N MET A 170 13.92 -2.06 5.84
CA MET A 170 14.71 -3.29 5.97
C MET A 170 15.92 -3.29 5.05
N THR A 171 15.76 -2.78 3.80
CA THR A 171 16.77 -2.88 2.75
C THR A 171 17.92 -1.89 2.93
N GLU A 172 19.13 -2.37 2.69
CA GLU A 172 20.38 -1.61 2.65
C GLU A 172 21.10 -1.86 1.32
N ARG A 173 22.16 -1.14 1.05
CA ARG A 173 22.98 -1.33 -0.17
C ARG A 173 23.56 -2.74 -0.24
N GLU A 174 23.98 -3.25 0.90
CA GLU A 174 24.63 -4.55 1.07
C GLU A 174 23.65 -5.73 1.12
N GLY A 175 22.36 -5.45 1.44
CA GLY A 175 21.36 -6.49 1.64
C GLY A 175 19.92 -6.01 1.41
N GLY A 176 19.27 -6.62 0.44
CA GLY A 176 17.83 -6.45 0.16
C GLY A 176 17.14 -7.81 0.25
N SER A 177 17.35 -8.68 -0.74
CA SER A 177 16.87 -10.07 -0.67
C SER A 177 17.55 -10.87 0.44
N ASP A 178 18.86 -10.66 0.65
CA ASP A 178 19.61 -11.20 1.76
C ASP A 178 19.80 -10.13 2.85
N VAL A 179 18.74 -9.89 3.64
CA VAL A 179 18.77 -8.94 4.76
C VAL A 179 19.76 -9.33 5.86
N GLY A 180 20.22 -10.60 5.90
CA GLY A 180 21.23 -11.07 6.84
C GLY A 180 22.57 -10.35 6.71
N ARG A 181 22.81 -9.69 5.59
CA ARG A 181 23.98 -8.86 5.29
C ARG A 181 23.86 -7.41 5.76
N SER A 182 22.72 -7.04 6.37
CA SER A 182 22.54 -5.68 6.88
C SER A 182 23.66 -5.20 7.77
N ALA A 183 24.18 -4.02 7.48
CA ALA A 183 25.32 -3.39 8.13
C ALA A 183 24.91 -2.38 9.22
N THR A 184 23.65 -1.99 9.32
CA THR A 184 23.15 -1.10 10.37
C THR A 184 23.38 -1.72 11.74
N ILE A 185 24.07 -0.98 12.63
CA ILE A 185 24.40 -1.39 13.99
C ILE A 185 23.49 -0.65 14.97
N ALA A 186 23.02 -1.36 15.99
CA ALA A 186 22.33 -0.77 17.14
C ALA A 186 23.24 -0.80 18.37
N ARG A 187 23.40 0.35 19.02
CA ARG A 187 24.18 0.53 20.28
C ARG A 187 23.23 0.84 21.42
N PRO A 188 23.47 0.27 22.62
CA PRO A 188 22.63 0.57 23.77
C PRO A 188 22.79 2.05 24.18
N GLY A 189 21.67 2.65 24.55
CA GLY A 189 21.55 3.97 25.14
C GLY A 189 20.91 3.89 26.52
N ASP A 190 20.59 5.02 27.11
CA ASP A 190 20.00 5.10 28.44
C ASP A 190 18.52 4.67 28.44
N GLY A 191 18.06 4.14 29.57
CA GLY A 191 16.65 3.85 29.82
C GLY A 191 16.02 2.81 28.88
N GLY A 192 16.82 1.84 28.41
CA GLY A 192 16.31 0.80 27.47
C GLY A 192 16.19 1.24 26.01
N THR A 193 16.65 2.46 25.70
CA THR A 193 16.70 2.95 24.31
C THR A 193 17.94 2.42 23.60
N TRP A 194 17.92 2.52 22.28
CA TRP A 194 19.02 2.14 21.40
C TRP A 194 19.28 3.24 20.39
N HIS A 195 20.51 3.32 19.90
CA HIS A 195 20.91 4.26 18.85
C HIS A 195 21.33 3.48 17.61
N LEU A 196 20.67 3.78 16.47
CA LEU A 196 20.95 3.10 15.21
C LEU A 196 21.96 3.89 14.38
N PHE A 197 22.96 3.18 13.81
CA PHE A 197 23.99 3.72 12.95
C PHE A 197 24.10 2.89 11.68
N GLY A 198 24.01 3.53 10.52
CA GLY A 198 24.07 2.85 9.23
C GLY A 198 23.34 3.61 8.13
N SER A 199 22.87 2.91 7.11
CA SER A 199 22.11 3.51 6.03
C SER A 199 20.97 2.62 5.59
N LYS A 200 19.87 3.22 5.11
CA LYS A 200 18.74 2.51 4.51
C LYS A 200 18.56 2.95 3.06
N TRP A 201 18.19 1.99 2.19
CA TRP A 201 18.29 2.19 0.74
C TRP A 201 16.95 2.48 0.03
N PHE A 202 15.87 1.85 0.47
CA PHE A 202 14.51 2.09 -0.03
C PHE A 202 13.60 2.40 1.16
N THR A 203 13.55 3.67 1.56
CA THR A 203 12.73 4.12 2.69
C THR A 203 11.50 4.83 2.16
N SER A 204 10.51 4.04 1.72
CA SER A 204 9.22 4.58 1.30
C SER A 204 8.46 5.16 2.48
N ALA A 205 7.56 6.10 2.20
CA ALA A 205 6.92 6.94 3.22
C ALA A 205 7.96 7.63 4.13
N THR A 206 8.94 8.29 3.52
CA THR A 206 10.00 9.03 4.23
C THR A 206 9.44 10.09 5.17
N THR A 207 8.21 10.54 4.93
CA THR A 207 7.48 11.52 5.76
C THR A 207 6.57 10.90 6.81
N ALA A 208 6.64 9.58 7.03
CA ALA A 208 5.88 8.90 8.08
C ALA A 208 6.26 9.40 9.48
N ASP A 209 5.42 9.10 10.47
CA ASP A 209 5.63 9.49 11.86
C ASP A 209 6.61 8.56 12.56
N MET A 210 6.56 7.28 12.22
CA MET A 210 7.46 6.26 12.75
C MET A 210 7.93 5.30 11.66
N ALA A 211 8.91 4.46 11.98
CA ALA A 211 9.31 3.35 11.13
C ALA A 211 9.71 2.12 11.94
N LEU A 212 9.55 0.96 11.32
CA LEU A 212 10.16 -0.29 11.76
C LEU A 212 11.44 -0.54 10.96
N ALA A 213 12.55 -0.79 11.62
CA ALA A 213 13.85 -1.00 10.98
C ALA A 213 14.58 -2.21 11.57
N LEU A 214 15.28 -2.95 10.72
CA LEU A 214 16.23 -3.97 11.16
C LEU A 214 17.59 -3.34 11.47
N ALA A 215 18.19 -3.74 12.58
CA ALA A 215 19.56 -3.41 12.92
C ALA A 215 20.20 -4.56 13.71
N ARG A 216 21.51 -4.62 13.69
CA ARG A 216 22.30 -5.61 14.44
C ARG A 216 22.76 -5.00 15.77
N PRO A 217 22.34 -5.51 16.93
CA PRO A 217 22.92 -5.11 18.20
C PRO A 217 24.44 -5.31 18.18
N GLU A 218 25.19 -4.34 18.70
CA GLU A 218 26.65 -4.43 18.78
C GLU A 218 27.07 -5.68 19.57
N GLY A 219 27.97 -6.47 19.00
CA GLY A 219 28.38 -7.77 19.54
C GLY A 219 27.47 -8.95 19.17
N ALA A 220 26.33 -8.74 18.50
CA ALA A 220 25.49 -9.85 18.06
C ALA A 220 26.11 -10.61 16.87
N GLY A 221 25.80 -11.89 16.76
CA GLY A 221 26.29 -12.76 15.68
C GLY A 221 25.87 -12.31 14.28
N GLY A 222 26.56 -12.80 13.25
CA GLY A 222 26.26 -12.53 11.85
C GLY A 222 24.96 -13.18 11.37
N GLY A 223 24.53 -12.85 10.13
CA GLY A 223 23.37 -13.40 9.49
C GLY A 223 22.04 -12.84 10.03
N SER A 224 20.91 -13.39 9.55
CA SER A 224 19.56 -12.91 9.87
C SER A 224 19.16 -13.10 11.35
N ARG A 225 19.69 -14.12 12.02
CA ARG A 225 19.39 -14.38 13.45
C ARG A 225 19.95 -13.31 14.40
N GLY A 226 21.06 -12.67 14.04
CA GLY A 226 21.65 -11.58 14.82
C GLY A 226 20.97 -10.23 14.64
N LEU A 227 19.97 -10.12 13.76
CA LEU A 227 19.22 -8.89 13.57
C LEU A 227 18.09 -8.80 14.57
N SER A 228 17.86 -7.59 15.07
CA SER A 228 16.72 -7.22 15.92
C SER A 228 15.84 -6.22 15.18
N LEU A 229 14.57 -6.20 15.52
CA LEU A 229 13.61 -5.23 15.01
C LEU A 229 13.49 -4.06 15.97
N PHE A 230 13.56 -2.86 15.45
CA PHE A 230 13.46 -1.61 16.20
C PHE A 230 12.34 -0.74 15.65
N LEU A 231 11.64 -0.07 16.57
CA LEU A 231 10.73 1.02 16.29
C LEU A 231 11.46 2.34 16.56
N LEU A 232 11.35 3.28 15.62
CA LEU A 232 11.86 4.64 15.78
C LEU A 232 10.80 5.66 15.34
N GLU A 233 10.60 6.70 16.13
CA GLU A 233 9.89 7.90 15.69
C GLU A 233 10.84 8.73 14.80
N LEU A 234 10.34 9.26 13.69
CA LEU A 234 11.18 9.94 12.72
C LEU A 234 11.56 11.36 13.16
N ARG A 235 10.75 11.94 14.03
CA ARG A 235 10.94 13.30 14.54
C ARG A 235 11.15 13.31 16.03
N GLN A 236 11.92 14.28 16.49
CA GLN A 236 12.05 14.63 17.89
C GLN A 236 10.92 15.57 18.33
N ALA A 237 10.78 15.82 19.61
CA ALA A 237 9.75 16.70 20.16
C ALA A 237 9.83 18.15 19.64
N ASP A 238 11.00 18.61 19.23
CA ASP A 238 11.24 19.93 18.63
C ASP A 238 10.95 19.97 17.11
N GLY A 239 10.49 18.84 16.53
CA GLY A 239 10.22 18.69 15.10
C GLY A 239 11.44 18.35 14.24
N GLY A 240 12.65 18.35 14.81
CA GLY A 240 13.87 17.94 14.13
C GLY A 240 13.93 16.45 13.80
N TRP A 241 14.79 16.05 12.88
CA TRP A 241 15.01 14.64 12.57
C TRP A 241 15.66 13.91 13.76
N ASN A 242 15.18 12.71 14.04
CA ASN A 242 15.69 11.84 15.09
C ASN A 242 16.98 11.10 14.63
N GLY A 243 18.09 11.82 14.53
CA GLY A 243 19.38 11.24 14.11
C GLY A 243 19.34 10.69 12.67
N LEU A 244 18.46 11.20 11.85
CA LEU A 244 18.28 10.81 10.45
C LEU A 244 18.76 11.92 9.51
N THR A 245 19.33 11.53 8.38
CA THR A 245 19.72 12.44 7.31
C THR A 245 19.22 11.88 5.99
N VAL A 246 18.54 12.70 5.20
CA VAL A 246 18.10 12.31 3.86
C VAL A 246 19.24 12.55 2.89
N ARG A 247 19.75 11.49 2.24
CA ARG A 247 20.77 11.63 1.18
C ARG A 247 20.16 12.17 -0.10
N ARG A 248 19.09 11.53 -0.56
CA ARG A 248 18.29 11.91 -1.73
C ARG A 248 16.98 11.16 -1.77
N LEU A 249 16.03 11.66 -2.53
CA LEU A 249 14.90 10.87 -3.00
C LEU A 249 15.31 10.05 -4.22
N LYS A 250 14.68 8.88 -4.37
CA LYS A 250 14.86 8.01 -5.54
C LYS A 250 14.19 8.63 -6.77
N ASP A 251 14.88 8.68 -7.89
CA ASP A 251 14.26 8.82 -9.20
C ASP A 251 13.66 7.47 -9.61
N LYS A 252 12.37 7.42 -9.85
CA LYS A 252 11.62 6.17 -10.03
C LYS A 252 10.90 6.13 -11.37
N LEU A 253 10.83 4.96 -11.99
CA LEU A 253 10.04 4.73 -13.19
C LEU A 253 8.54 4.89 -12.93
N GLY A 254 8.04 4.37 -11.80
CA GLY A 254 6.66 4.50 -11.35
C GLY A 254 6.57 4.85 -9.88
N THR A 255 5.36 4.97 -9.32
CA THR A 255 5.12 5.33 -7.91
C THR A 255 5.72 6.68 -7.52
N ARG A 256 5.70 7.65 -8.43
CA ARG A 256 6.47 8.91 -8.33
C ARG A 256 5.94 9.83 -7.23
N ALA A 257 4.64 9.83 -6.97
CA ALA A 257 4.01 10.62 -5.93
C ALA A 257 4.43 10.21 -4.50
N LEU A 258 4.86 8.95 -4.30
CA LEU A 258 5.32 8.45 -3.01
C LEU A 258 6.78 8.85 -2.73
N PRO A 259 7.12 9.55 -1.62
CA PRO A 259 8.50 9.83 -1.26
C PRO A 259 9.23 8.54 -0.86
N THR A 260 10.33 8.23 -1.56
CA THR A 260 11.21 7.10 -1.27
C THR A 260 12.65 7.57 -1.24
N ALA A 261 13.32 7.47 -0.08
CA ALA A 261 14.64 8.02 0.14
C ALA A 261 15.73 6.97 0.35
N GLU A 262 16.97 7.44 0.22
CA GLU A 262 18.16 6.87 0.85
C GLU A 262 18.42 7.68 2.14
N LEU A 263 18.51 6.97 3.26
CA LEU A 263 18.72 7.60 4.57
C LEU A 263 20.04 7.15 5.22
N ASP A 264 20.67 8.08 5.92
CA ASP A 264 21.69 7.79 6.91
C ASP A 264 21.11 7.86 8.31
N LEU A 265 21.50 6.90 9.14
CA LEU A 265 21.21 6.86 10.58
C LEU A 265 22.50 7.20 11.33
N ALA A 266 22.48 8.30 12.04
CA ALA A 266 23.62 8.81 12.82
C ALA A 266 23.23 8.93 14.31
N GLY A 267 22.94 7.79 14.93
CA GLY A 267 22.45 7.73 16.28
C GLY A 267 20.93 7.88 16.40
N ALA A 268 20.18 7.40 15.43
CA ALA A 268 18.71 7.43 15.47
C ALA A 268 18.19 6.67 16.70
N ARG A 269 17.49 7.37 17.59
CA ARG A 269 16.95 6.80 18.83
C ARG A 269 15.80 5.85 18.49
N ALA A 270 15.87 4.64 19.03
CA ALA A 270 14.91 3.57 18.75
C ALA A 270 14.66 2.70 19.99
N VAL A 271 13.60 1.91 19.95
CA VAL A 271 13.30 0.89 20.96
C VAL A 271 13.17 -0.48 20.31
N PRO A 272 13.66 -1.57 20.91
CA PRO A 272 13.52 -2.90 20.34
C PRO A 272 12.07 -3.37 20.45
N VAL A 273 11.56 -4.01 19.40
CA VAL A 273 10.20 -4.56 19.36
C VAL A 273 10.23 -6.04 19.77
N GLY A 274 9.52 -6.37 20.83
CA GLY A 274 9.46 -7.74 21.36
C GLY A 274 10.82 -8.28 21.80
N GLY A 275 11.72 -7.39 22.29
CA GLY A 275 13.08 -7.74 22.70
C GLY A 275 14.06 -7.91 21.54
N LEU A 276 15.31 -8.22 21.89
CA LEU A 276 16.40 -8.42 20.91
C LEU A 276 16.34 -9.81 20.26
N GLY A 277 16.98 -9.91 19.08
CA GLY A 277 17.05 -11.13 18.29
C GLY A 277 15.78 -11.42 17.46
N ASP A 278 15.91 -12.36 16.54
CA ASP A 278 14.82 -12.86 15.70
C ASP A 278 14.03 -11.77 14.92
N GLY A 279 14.63 -10.60 14.66
CA GLY A 279 13.95 -9.48 14.02
C GLY A 279 13.33 -9.84 12.66
N VAL A 280 14.01 -10.68 11.87
CA VAL A 280 13.50 -11.13 10.58
C VAL A 280 12.27 -12.04 10.74
N ARG A 281 12.25 -12.90 11.76
CA ARG A 281 11.11 -13.78 12.05
C ARG A 281 9.88 -12.99 12.47
N LYS A 282 10.07 -11.95 13.29
CA LYS A 282 8.98 -11.06 13.72
C LYS A 282 8.30 -10.33 12.56
N LEU A 283 8.99 -10.12 11.44
CA LEU A 283 8.43 -9.49 10.24
C LEU A 283 7.46 -10.38 9.45
N THR A 284 7.34 -11.66 9.76
CA THR A 284 6.58 -12.61 8.92
C THR A 284 5.12 -12.21 8.78
N GLY A 285 4.45 -11.84 9.86
CA GLY A 285 3.06 -11.37 9.87
C GLY A 285 2.88 -10.07 9.05
N LEU A 286 3.73 -9.09 9.33
CA LEU A 286 3.76 -7.81 8.61
C LEU A 286 3.96 -8.01 7.10
N LEU A 287 4.86 -8.90 6.67
CA LEU A 287 5.07 -9.23 5.26
C LEU A 287 3.86 -9.95 4.64
N GLY A 288 3.12 -10.72 5.42
CA GLY A 288 1.84 -11.33 5.02
C GLY A 288 0.82 -10.25 4.65
N VAL A 289 0.63 -9.27 5.55
CA VAL A 289 -0.25 -8.11 5.32
C VAL A 289 0.20 -7.31 4.09
N ALA A 290 1.50 -7.03 3.95
CA ALA A 290 2.02 -6.31 2.80
C ALA A 290 1.79 -7.05 1.46
N ARG A 291 1.91 -8.38 1.45
CA ARG A 291 1.61 -9.19 0.25
C ARG A 291 0.12 -9.21 -0.08
N TYR A 292 -0.73 -9.28 0.94
CA TYR A 292 -2.18 -9.20 0.78
C TYR A 292 -2.60 -7.88 0.13
N TRP A 293 -2.13 -6.73 0.63
CA TRP A 293 -2.40 -5.43 0.03
C TRP A 293 -1.86 -5.33 -1.41
N ALA A 294 -0.61 -5.76 -1.64
CA ALA A 294 0.01 -5.73 -2.97
C ALA A 294 -0.70 -6.65 -3.99
N ALA A 295 -1.34 -7.73 -3.53
CA ALA A 295 -2.17 -8.56 -4.38
C ALA A 295 -3.45 -7.82 -4.81
N ILE A 296 -4.08 -7.11 -3.87
CA ILE A 296 -5.28 -6.32 -4.15
C ILE A 296 -4.94 -5.15 -5.09
N GLY A 297 -3.84 -4.41 -4.87
CA GLY A 297 -3.44 -3.30 -5.73
C GLY A 297 -3.24 -3.73 -7.19
N GLY A 298 -2.51 -4.86 -7.41
CA GLY A 298 -2.34 -5.41 -8.75
C GLY A 298 -3.64 -5.81 -9.44
N LEU A 299 -4.59 -6.36 -8.69
CA LEU A 299 -5.93 -6.70 -9.16
C LEU A 299 -6.80 -5.45 -9.40
N ALA A 300 -6.80 -4.52 -8.46
CA ALA A 300 -7.64 -3.33 -8.47
C ALA A 300 -7.37 -2.43 -9.68
N GLY A 301 -6.08 -2.30 -10.04
CA GLY A 301 -5.66 -1.61 -11.26
C GLY A 301 -6.25 -2.24 -12.53
N VAL A 302 -6.25 -3.58 -12.61
CA VAL A 302 -6.87 -4.28 -13.77
C VAL A 302 -8.37 -4.01 -13.83
N GLY A 303 -9.09 -4.11 -12.71
CA GLY A 303 -10.53 -3.83 -12.66
C GLY A 303 -10.87 -2.39 -13.08
N HIS A 304 -10.05 -1.43 -12.64
CA HIS A 304 -10.21 -0.02 -13.01
C HIS A 304 -9.98 0.21 -14.52
N LEU A 305 -8.85 -0.26 -15.05
CA LEU A 305 -8.52 -0.13 -16.46
C LEU A 305 -9.51 -0.86 -17.35
N LEU A 306 -10.02 -2.03 -16.94
CA LEU A 306 -11.04 -2.77 -17.67
C LEU A 306 -12.36 -2.00 -17.72
N ALA A 307 -12.75 -1.31 -16.65
CA ALA A 307 -13.93 -0.45 -16.65
C ALA A 307 -13.77 0.73 -17.61
N LEU A 308 -12.61 1.40 -17.61
CA LEU A 308 -12.29 2.47 -18.56
C LEU A 308 -12.30 1.96 -20.02
N ALA A 309 -11.67 0.81 -20.28
CA ALA A 309 -11.62 0.23 -21.63
C ALA A 309 -13.01 -0.15 -22.15
N ARG A 310 -13.88 -0.68 -21.29
CA ARG A 310 -15.27 -0.99 -21.66
C ARG A 310 -16.07 0.26 -21.98
N ASP A 311 -15.97 1.29 -21.18
CA ASP A 311 -16.65 2.58 -21.41
C ASP A 311 -16.13 3.25 -22.69
N TYR A 312 -14.81 3.24 -22.92
CA TYR A 312 -14.22 3.73 -24.17
C TYR A 312 -14.70 2.94 -25.40
N ALA A 313 -14.72 1.62 -25.33
CA ALA A 313 -15.15 0.76 -26.43
C ALA A 313 -16.62 0.99 -26.81
N GLY A 314 -17.48 1.35 -25.86
CA GLY A 314 -18.87 1.71 -26.11
C GLY A 314 -19.06 3.08 -26.77
N LYS A 315 -18.07 3.97 -26.67
CA LYS A 315 -18.12 5.35 -27.18
C LYS A 315 -17.34 5.54 -28.49
N ARG A 316 -16.27 4.77 -28.69
CA ARG A 316 -15.36 4.91 -29.83
C ARG A 316 -15.88 4.18 -31.03
N GLU A 317 -16.15 4.92 -32.13
CA GLU A 317 -16.55 4.36 -33.42
C GLU A 317 -15.33 4.20 -34.35
N VAL A 318 -15.25 3.03 -34.99
CA VAL A 318 -14.29 2.71 -36.04
C VAL A 318 -15.01 1.81 -37.08
N PHE A 319 -14.74 2.02 -38.38
CA PHE A 319 -15.42 1.28 -39.46
C PHE A 319 -16.94 1.27 -39.30
N SER A 320 -17.53 2.44 -38.93
CA SER A 320 -18.97 2.68 -38.81
C SER A 320 -19.69 1.85 -37.73
N ARG A 321 -18.98 1.40 -36.68
CA ARG A 321 -19.57 0.76 -35.50
C ARG A 321 -18.69 0.99 -34.26
N CYS A 322 -19.27 0.87 -33.06
CA CYS A 322 -18.53 0.97 -31.83
C CYS A 322 -17.47 -0.14 -31.69
N LEU A 323 -16.35 0.15 -31.03
CA LEU A 323 -15.31 -0.85 -30.74
C LEU A 323 -15.90 -2.07 -30.04
N ALA A 324 -16.84 -1.87 -29.13
CA ALA A 324 -17.54 -2.93 -28.41
C ALA A 324 -18.27 -3.93 -29.31
N ASP A 325 -18.59 -3.53 -30.54
CA ASP A 325 -19.28 -4.39 -31.53
C ASP A 325 -18.31 -5.17 -32.42
N HIS A 326 -17.01 -4.89 -32.34
CA HIS A 326 -15.97 -5.63 -33.06
C HIS A 326 -15.64 -6.94 -32.36
N PRO A 327 -15.80 -8.11 -32.98
CA PRO A 327 -15.63 -9.42 -32.32
C PRO A 327 -14.28 -9.62 -31.70
N ILE A 328 -13.18 -9.24 -32.36
CA ILE A 328 -11.80 -9.41 -31.85
C ILE A 328 -11.57 -8.53 -30.63
N HIS A 329 -11.99 -7.26 -30.67
CA HIS A 329 -11.84 -6.34 -29.53
C HIS A 329 -12.62 -6.83 -28.31
N ARG A 330 -13.85 -7.28 -28.53
CA ARG A 330 -14.70 -7.84 -27.47
C ARG A 330 -14.15 -9.14 -26.88
N GLU A 331 -13.62 -10.03 -27.72
CA GLU A 331 -12.96 -11.26 -27.25
C GLU A 331 -11.75 -10.94 -26.38
N TRP A 332 -10.96 -9.93 -26.76
CA TRP A 332 -9.78 -9.53 -26.00
C TRP A 332 -10.13 -8.98 -24.61
N LEU A 333 -11.11 -8.06 -24.55
CA LEU A 333 -11.61 -7.57 -23.26
C LEU A 333 -12.21 -8.69 -22.40
N ALA A 334 -12.93 -9.66 -23.00
CA ALA A 334 -13.49 -10.81 -22.28
C ALA A 334 -12.39 -11.71 -21.70
N ARG A 335 -11.29 -11.88 -22.40
CA ARG A 335 -10.12 -12.64 -21.97
C ARG A 335 -9.47 -12.02 -20.72
N ILE A 336 -9.26 -10.70 -20.75
CA ILE A 336 -8.73 -9.96 -19.60
C ILE A 336 -9.73 -10.00 -18.44
N ALA A 337 -11.03 -9.86 -18.71
CA ALA A 337 -12.08 -9.97 -17.70
C ALA A 337 -12.06 -11.32 -17.00
N SER A 338 -11.87 -12.42 -17.72
CA SER A 338 -11.78 -13.77 -17.11
C SER A 338 -10.58 -13.92 -16.17
N VAL A 339 -9.44 -13.28 -16.51
CA VAL A 339 -8.28 -13.23 -15.60
C VAL A 339 -8.60 -12.39 -14.37
N TYR A 340 -9.26 -11.23 -14.56
CA TYR A 340 -9.70 -10.38 -13.46
C TYR A 340 -10.64 -11.12 -12.51
N ASP A 341 -11.63 -11.84 -13.03
CA ASP A 341 -12.59 -12.63 -12.23
C ASP A 341 -11.86 -13.65 -11.35
N ALA A 342 -10.89 -14.38 -11.92
CA ALA A 342 -10.07 -15.34 -11.17
C ALA A 342 -9.24 -14.67 -10.09
N MET A 343 -8.68 -13.49 -10.36
CA MET A 343 -7.90 -12.72 -9.39
C MET A 343 -8.77 -12.20 -8.23
N VAL A 344 -10.02 -11.77 -8.50
CA VAL A 344 -10.97 -11.36 -7.45
C VAL A 344 -11.25 -12.53 -6.50
N VAL A 345 -11.57 -13.70 -7.03
CA VAL A 345 -11.83 -14.90 -6.21
C VAL A 345 -10.62 -15.28 -5.35
N LEU A 346 -9.42 -15.30 -5.97
CA LEU A 346 -8.17 -15.61 -5.24
C LEU A 346 -7.89 -14.60 -4.12
N ASN A 347 -8.15 -13.31 -4.35
CA ASN A 347 -7.93 -12.28 -3.34
C ASN A 347 -8.92 -12.35 -2.17
N LEU A 348 -10.19 -12.58 -2.44
CA LEU A 348 -11.18 -12.74 -1.38
C LEU A 348 -10.94 -14.03 -0.57
N GLU A 349 -10.45 -15.11 -1.21
CA GLU A 349 -9.98 -16.29 -0.49
C GLU A 349 -8.76 -15.96 0.37
N THR A 350 -7.79 -15.19 -0.16
CA THR A 350 -6.63 -14.73 0.63
C THR A 350 -7.07 -13.92 1.85
N ALA A 351 -8.00 -12.98 1.67
CA ALA A 351 -8.57 -12.18 2.75
C ALA A 351 -9.28 -13.04 3.81
N TRP A 352 -10.04 -14.03 3.36
CA TRP A 352 -10.71 -15.00 4.22
C TRP A 352 -9.73 -15.80 5.07
N GLN A 353 -8.69 -16.37 4.46
CA GLN A 353 -7.68 -17.14 5.18
C GLN A 353 -6.87 -16.28 6.15
N LEU A 354 -6.60 -15.02 5.80
CA LEU A 354 -5.95 -14.07 6.70
C LEU A 354 -6.84 -13.76 7.91
N GLY A 355 -8.12 -13.46 7.69
CA GLY A 355 -9.07 -13.20 8.76
C GLY A 355 -9.22 -14.38 9.72
N ARG A 356 -9.28 -15.63 9.22
CA ARG A 356 -9.29 -16.84 10.04
C ARG A 356 -8.04 -16.98 10.90
N ALA A 357 -6.85 -16.74 10.30
CA ALA A 357 -5.59 -16.83 11.02
C ALA A 357 -5.51 -15.77 12.14
N GLU A 358 -5.98 -14.55 11.90
CA GLU A 358 -6.06 -13.48 12.91
C GLU A 358 -7.03 -13.82 14.07
N HIS A 359 -7.97 -14.75 13.83
CA HIS A 359 -8.92 -15.28 14.85
C HIS A 359 -8.49 -16.62 15.45
N GLY A 360 -7.21 -16.96 15.35
CA GLY A 360 -6.62 -18.11 16.06
C GLY A 360 -6.67 -19.45 15.33
N GLU A 361 -7.09 -19.47 14.06
CA GLU A 361 -6.99 -20.69 13.24
C GLU A 361 -5.56 -20.86 12.67
N ASP A 362 -5.25 -22.06 12.12
CA ASP A 362 -3.93 -22.32 11.52
C ASP A 362 -3.64 -21.38 10.34
N GLY A 363 -2.62 -20.53 10.49
CA GLY A 363 -2.19 -19.56 9.50
C GLY A 363 -1.43 -20.13 8.30
N THR A 364 -1.35 -21.46 8.13
CA THR A 364 -0.60 -22.09 7.02
C THR A 364 -1.19 -21.69 5.66
N LEU A 365 -2.52 -21.75 5.52
CA LEU A 365 -3.18 -21.32 4.28
C LEU A 365 -3.07 -19.81 4.06
N ALA A 366 -3.16 -18.99 5.10
CA ALA A 366 -2.95 -17.56 4.98
C ALA A 366 -1.55 -17.23 4.41
N ARG A 367 -0.49 -17.88 4.91
CA ARG A 367 0.88 -17.73 4.39
C ARG A 367 1.02 -18.16 2.93
N LEU A 368 0.37 -19.26 2.55
CA LEU A 368 0.36 -19.76 1.19
C LEU A 368 -0.36 -18.78 0.26
N PHE A 369 -1.61 -18.43 0.57
CA PHE A 369 -2.46 -17.60 -0.27
C PHE A 369 -1.94 -16.17 -0.40
N THR A 370 -1.40 -15.55 0.65
CA THR A 370 -0.79 -14.20 0.54
C THR A 370 0.41 -14.21 -0.41
N SER A 371 1.21 -15.27 -0.42
CA SER A 371 2.37 -15.39 -1.32
C SER A 371 1.97 -15.66 -2.76
N LEU A 372 1.04 -16.60 -2.99
CA LEU A 372 0.52 -16.93 -4.32
C LEU A 372 -0.30 -15.78 -4.91
N GLY A 373 -1.17 -15.18 -4.12
CA GLY A 373 -2.00 -14.05 -4.52
C GLY A 373 -1.15 -12.88 -4.99
N LYS A 374 -0.14 -12.48 -4.20
CA LYS A 374 0.79 -11.41 -4.58
C LYS A 374 1.51 -11.72 -5.89
N LEU A 375 2.03 -12.93 -6.05
CA LEU A 375 2.74 -13.33 -7.27
C LEU A 375 1.81 -13.33 -8.49
N ALA A 376 0.66 -13.98 -8.37
CA ALA A 376 -0.31 -14.11 -9.46
C ALA A 376 -0.86 -12.74 -9.88
N CYS A 377 -1.40 -11.95 -8.93
CA CYS A 377 -2.03 -10.68 -9.23
C CYS A 377 -1.04 -9.65 -9.77
N ALA A 378 0.18 -9.55 -9.18
CA ALA A 378 1.18 -8.62 -9.70
C ALA A 378 1.64 -8.98 -11.12
N ARG A 379 1.82 -10.26 -11.45
CA ARG A 379 2.23 -10.69 -12.80
C ARG A 379 1.12 -10.52 -13.83
N GLN A 380 -0.09 -10.93 -13.49
CA GLN A 380 -1.25 -10.76 -14.36
C GLN A 380 -1.62 -9.27 -14.49
N GLY A 381 -1.46 -8.47 -13.43
CA GLY A 381 -1.67 -7.03 -13.46
C GLY A 381 -0.80 -6.33 -14.49
N VAL A 382 0.50 -6.64 -14.55
CA VAL A 382 1.42 -6.08 -15.56
C VAL A 382 0.97 -6.44 -16.98
N TRP A 383 0.65 -7.73 -17.22
CA TRP A 383 0.17 -8.17 -18.53
C TRP A 383 -1.14 -7.47 -18.89
N ALA A 384 -2.14 -7.50 -18.03
CA ALA A 384 -3.46 -6.93 -18.31
C ALA A 384 -3.41 -5.41 -18.51
N ALA A 385 -2.58 -4.69 -17.74
CA ALA A 385 -2.41 -3.25 -17.91
C ALA A 385 -1.82 -2.90 -19.28
N SER A 386 -0.79 -3.66 -19.73
CA SER A 386 -0.22 -3.48 -21.07
C SER A 386 -1.27 -3.69 -22.17
N GLU A 387 -2.04 -4.77 -22.09
CA GLU A 387 -3.08 -5.09 -23.09
C GLU A 387 -4.25 -4.11 -23.07
N LEU A 388 -4.63 -3.64 -21.87
CA LEU A 388 -5.68 -2.63 -21.74
C LEU A 388 -5.24 -1.27 -22.27
N LEU A 389 -3.97 -0.89 -22.10
CA LEU A 389 -3.39 0.31 -22.72
C LEU A 389 -3.53 0.25 -24.26
N GLU A 390 -3.16 -0.88 -24.87
CA GLU A 390 -3.31 -1.13 -26.30
C GLU A 390 -4.78 -1.02 -26.78
N SER A 391 -5.75 -1.36 -25.93
CA SER A 391 -7.17 -1.31 -26.28
C SER A 391 -7.70 0.10 -26.58
N PHE A 392 -6.99 1.14 -26.14
CA PHE A 392 -7.31 2.54 -26.47
C PHE A 392 -6.69 3.00 -27.81
N GLY A 393 -5.84 2.18 -28.44
CA GLY A 393 -5.10 2.56 -29.63
C GLY A 393 -4.14 3.74 -29.34
N GLY A 394 -4.05 4.70 -30.26
CA GLY A 394 -3.16 5.86 -30.09
C GLY A 394 -3.44 6.68 -28.82
N ALA A 395 -4.67 6.73 -28.35
CA ALA A 395 -5.03 7.43 -27.11
C ALA A 395 -4.39 6.84 -25.85
N GLY A 396 -4.05 5.54 -25.86
CA GLY A 396 -3.35 4.92 -24.75
C GLY A 396 -1.88 5.35 -24.57
N TYR A 397 -1.31 6.06 -25.54
CA TYR A 397 0.10 6.51 -25.54
C TYR A 397 0.24 8.04 -25.34
N VAL A 398 -0.85 8.75 -25.11
CA VAL A 398 -0.87 10.22 -25.00
C VAL A 398 -1.38 10.58 -23.60
N GLU A 399 -0.64 11.48 -22.93
CA GLU A 399 -1.03 12.10 -21.64
C GLU A 399 -2.01 13.25 -21.85
#